data_5f825c1b4e297125cc7a803686a9b87b
#
_entry.id   5f825c1b4e297125cc7a803686a9b87b
#
_cell.length_a   1.000
_cell.length_b   1.000
_cell.length_c   1.000
_cell.angle_alpha   90.00
_cell.angle_beta   90.00
_cell.angle_gamma   90.00
#
_symmetry.space_group_name_H-M   'P 1'
#
loop_
_entity.id
_entity.type
_entity.pdbx_description
1 polymer ?
#
loop_
_entity_poly.entity_id
_entity_poly.type
_entity_poly.pdbx_seq_one_letter_code
_entity_poly.pdbx_strand_id
1 'polypeptide(L)'
;MKRILFIVLFAIVSLNAFSQDVIKFLGIPIEGNKKEMISKLCEKGYEYDSESDLLSGEFNGIDVFISVQTVNNRVWRIAIVDENQNSDETNIKIRFNKLFDQLSNNSKYELADGSKLEDSEDISYEMVVHKKRYDASFTFKDKSIHGLVWYMIAEQYGRYGILMFYENLDNAANGDDL
;
A
#
# COMPACT_ATOMS: atom_id res chain seq x y z
N MET A 1 39.69 -37.44 -42.68
CA MET A 1 39.54 -36.09 -42.09
C MET A 1 38.18 -36.06 -41.39
N LYS A 2 38.18 -36.28 -40.06
CA LYS A 2 36.93 -36.29 -39.22
C LYS A 2 36.70 -34.87 -38.74
N ARG A 3 35.61 -34.23 -39.23
CA ARG A 3 35.18 -32.93 -38.73
C ARG A 3 34.42 -33.18 -37.41
N ILE A 4 35.05 -32.79 -36.33
CA ILE A 4 34.43 -32.76 -35.00
C ILE A 4 33.57 -31.52 -34.94
N LEU A 5 32.27 -31.71 -35.00
CA LEU A 5 31.26 -30.65 -34.78
C LEU A 5 31.17 -30.41 -33.27
N PHE A 6 31.79 -29.33 -32.79
CA PHE A 6 31.63 -28.86 -31.42
C PHE A 6 30.25 -28.20 -31.32
N ILE A 7 29.28 -28.97 -30.85
CA ILE A 7 27.98 -28.39 -30.39
C ILE A 7 28.27 -27.78 -29.02
N VAL A 8 28.50 -26.47 -29.01
CA VAL A 8 28.48 -25.68 -27.80
C VAL A 8 27.00 -25.59 -27.39
N LEU A 9 26.59 -26.51 -26.52
CA LEU A 9 25.32 -26.44 -25.83
C LEU A 9 25.42 -25.26 -24.88
N PHE A 10 24.97 -24.07 -25.34
CA PHE A 10 24.73 -22.94 -24.49
C PHE A 10 23.59 -23.36 -23.57
N ALA A 11 23.91 -23.95 -22.44
CA ALA A 11 23.00 -24.05 -21.32
C ALA A 11 22.67 -22.62 -20.92
N ILE A 12 21.54 -22.12 -21.45
CA ILE A 12 20.86 -20.95 -20.88
C ILE A 12 20.41 -21.43 -19.52
N VAL A 13 21.28 -21.28 -18.53
CA VAL A 13 20.86 -21.26 -17.13
C VAL A 13 20.04 -20.02 -17.03
N SER A 14 18.73 -20.17 -17.24
CA SER A 14 17.76 -19.21 -16.75
C SER A 14 18.04 -19.12 -15.25
N LEU A 15 18.82 -18.12 -14.89
CA LEU A 15 18.83 -17.60 -13.53
C LEU A 15 17.39 -17.19 -13.27
N ASN A 16 16.59 -18.15 -12.77
CA ASN A 16 15.48 -17.79 -11.93
C ASN A 16 16.16 -17.04 -10.77
N ALA A 17 16.41 -15.76 -10.97
CA ALA A 17 16.53 -14.87 -9.86
C ALA A 17 15.26 -15.16 -9.07
N PHE A 18 15.41 -15.78 -7.91
CA PHE A 18 14.35 -15.80 -6.91
C PHE A 18 14.08 -14.33 -6.65
N SER A 19 13.20 -13.75 -7.46
CA SER A 19 12.62 -12.46 -7.18
C SER A 19 11.90 -12.70 -5.87
N GLN A 20 12.48 -12.24 -4.79
CA GLN A 20 11.79 -12.17 -3.51
C GLN A 20 10.43 -11.55 -3.81
N ASP A 21 9.34 -12.25 -3.46
CA ASP A 21 8.01 -11.74 -3.77
C ASP A 21 7.81 -10.46 -2.98
N VAL A 22 7.89 -9.33 -3.69
CA VAL A 22 7.77 -8.00 -3.12
C VAL A 22 6.28 -7.62 -3.02
N ILE A 23 5.92 -6.90 -1.97
CA ILE A 23 4.59 -6.30 -1.85
C ILE A 23 4.23 -5.52 -3.11
N LYS A 24 2.96 -5.65 -3.55
CA LYS A 24 2.45 -5.01 -4.76
C LYS A 24 1.27 -4.12 -4.44
N PHE A 25 1.23 -2.94 -5.07
CA PHE A 25 0.06 -2.07 -5.13
C PHE A 25 -0.49 -2.09 -6.57
N LEU A 26 -1.76 -2.43 -6.76
CA LEU A 26 -2.41 -2.59 -8.08
C LEU A 26 -1.65 -3.55 -9.04
N GLY A 27 -0.96 -4.55 -8.49
CA GLY A 27 -0.12 -5.46 -9.25
C GLY A 27 1.28 -4.92 -9.57
N ILE A 28 1.60 -3.69 -9.19
CA ILE A 28 2.90 -3.05 -9.39
C ILE A 28 3.75 -3.33 -8.13
N PRO A 29 4.95 -3.93 -8.25
CA PRO A 29 5.86 -4.10 -7.11
C PRO A 29 6.25 -2.75 -6.51
N ILE A 30 6.22 -2.65 -5.18
CA ILE A 30 6.67 -1.45 -4.45
C ILE A 30 8.18 -1.50 -4.32
N GLU A 31 8.85 -1.14 -5.40
CA GLU A 31 10.31 -1.14 -5.54
C GLU A 31 10.74 -0.18 -6.65
N GLY A 32 12.06 -0.10 -6.88
CA GLY A 32 12.59 0.77 -7.92
C GLY A 32 12.54 2.25 -7.54
N ASN A 33 12.62 3.12 -8.51
CA ASN A 33 12.63 4.56 -8.28
C ASN A 33 11.22 5.18 -8.42
N LYS A 34 11.05 6.38 -7.83
CA LYS A 34 9.77 7.11 -7.81
C LYS A 34 9.20 7.36 -9.21
N LYS A 35 10.05 7.76 -10.16
CA LYS A 35 9.60 8.11 -11.52
C LYS A 35 9.00 6.90 -12.24
N GLU A 36 9.62 5.74 -12.11
CA GLU A 36 9.10 4.50 -12.69
C GLU A 36 7.77 4.08 -12.04
N MET A 37 7.65 4.21 -10.71
CA MET A 37 6.41 3.92 -10.01
C MET A 37 5.28 4.85 -10.47
N ILE A 38 5.52 6.16 -10.56
CA ILE A 38 4.58 7.15 -11.07
C ILE A 38 4.14 6.78 -12.49
N SER A 39 5.10 6.46 -13.39
CA SER A 39 4.77 6.06 -14.77
C SER A 39 3.85 4.84 -14.81
N LYS A 40 4.13 3.81 -14.02
CA LYS A 40 3.30 2.60 -13.95
C LYS A 40 1.90 2.88 -13.36
N LEU A 41 1.78 3.81 -12.42
CA LEU A 41 0.48 4.24 -11.89
C LEU A 41 -0.30 5.03 -12.93
N CYS A 42 0.35 5.90 -13.72
CA CYS A 42 -0.28 6.59 -14.84
C CYS A 42 -0.79 5.60 -15.91
N GLU A 43 -0.06 4.51 -16.19
CA GLU A 43 -0.53 3.43 -17.08
C GLU A 43 -1.77 2.70 -16.53
N LYS A 44 -2.02 2.78 -15.21
CA LYS A 44 -3.23 2.26 -14.55
C LYS A 44 -4.39 3.26 -14.54
N GLY A 45 -4.21 4.45 -15.10
CA GLY A 45 -5.25 5.47 -15.23
C GLY A 45 -5.22 6.56 -14.17
N TYR A 46 -4.16 6.64 -13.35
CA TYR A 46 -3.98 7.75 -12.41
C TYR A 46 -3.37 8.95 -13.12
N GLU A 47 -3.75 10.16 -12.71
CA GLU A 47 -3.22 11.41 -13.22
C GLU A 47 -2.21 11.99 -12.24
N TYR A 48 -0.99 12.27 -12.72
CA TYR A 48 0.08 12.83 -11.87
C TYR A 48 0.16 14.34 -11.99
N ASP A 49 0.07 15.02 -10.86
CA ASP A 49 0.34 16.43 -10.73
C ASP A 49 1.75 16.66 -10.16
N SER A 50 2.62 17.26 -10.95
CA SER A 50 4.00 17.55 -10.57
C SER A 50 4.16 18.71 -9.59
N GLU A 51 3.15 19.57 -9.43
CA GLU A 51 3.21 20.69 -8.48
C GLU A 51 2.95 20.23 -7.06
N SER A 52 1.95 19.38 -6.87
CA SER A 52 1.62 18.77 -5.58
C SER A 52 2.41 17.49 -5.28
N ASP A 53 3.05 16.90 -6.31
CA ASP A 53 3.73 15.60 -6.24
C ASP A 53 2.79 14.45 -5.85
N LEU A 54 1.53 14.53 -6.28
CA LEU A 54 0.48 13.57 -6.02
C LEU A 54 -0.07 12.97 -7.32
N LEU A 55 -0.61 11.74 -7.21
CA LEU A 55 -1.46 11.19 -8.25
C LEU A 55 -2.91 11.23 -7.76
N SER A 56 -3.84 11.49 -8.68
CA SER A 56 -5.28 11.43 -8.42
C SER A 56 -5.92 10.33 -9.27
N GLY A 57 -6.99 9.74 -8.78
CA GLY A 57 -7.76 8.71 -9.48
C GLY A 57 -8.64 7.92 -8.54
N GLU A 58 -9.29 6.88 -9.08
CA GLU A 58 -10.19 6.03 -8.31
C GLU A 58 -9.43 4.83 -7.71
N PHE A 59 -9.61 4.59 -6.43
CA PHE A 59 -9.17 3.39 -5.75
C PHE A 59 -10.30 2.80 -4.92
N ASN A 60 -10.68 1.55 -5.25
CA ASN A 60 -11.71 0.81 -4.52
C ASN A 60 -13.08 1.55 -4.47
N GLY A 61 -13.44 2.22 -5.58
CA GLY A 61 -14.71 2.96 -5.75
C GLY A 61 -14.75 4.32 -5.04
N ILE A 62 -13.59 4.87 -4.72
CA ILE A 62 -13.46 6.19 -4.06
C ILE A 62 -12.34 6.97 -4.78
N ASP A 63 -12.59 8.26 -5.00
CA ASP A 63 -11.56 9.17 -5.48
C ASP A 63 -10.51 9.41 -4.40
N VAL A 64 -9.24 9.28 -4.79
CA VAL A 64 -8.11 9.32 -3.87
C VAL A 64 -6.97 10.15 -4.42
N PHE A 65 -6.16 10.67 -3.49
CA PHE A 65 -4.80 11.09 -3.79
C PHE A 65 -3.80 10.02 -3.37
N ILE A 66 -2.76 9.82 -4.18
CA ILE A 66 -1.70 8.86 -3.92
C ILE A 66 -0.36 9.59 -3.90
N SER A 67 0.42 9.33 -2.85
CA SER A 67 1.81 9.76 -2.73
C SER A 67 2.75 8.56 -2.82
N VAL A 68 3.79 8.68 -3.65
CA VAL A 68 4.87 7.70 -3.77
C VAL A 68 6.05 8.15 -2.92
N GLN A 69 6.32 7.43 -1.83
CA GLN A 69 7.37 7.80 -0.87
C GLN A 69 8.62 6.95 -1.07
N THR A 70 9.78 7.58 -0.97
CA THR A 70 11.08 6.93 -1.20
C THR A 70 12.04 7.15 -0.03
N VAL A 71 12.88 6.15 0.20
CA VAL A 71 14.06 6.23 1.05
C VAL A 71 15.27 5.79 0.22
N ASN A 72 16.35 6.56 0.24
CA ASN A 72 17.55 6.30 -0.55
C ASN A 72 17.25 6.06 -2.05
N ASN A 73 16.33 6.86 -2.61
CA ASN A 73 15.84 6.76 -4.00
C ASN A 73 15.13 5.43 -4.36
N ARG A 74 14.71 4.65 -3.37
CA ARG A 74 13.90 3.44 -3.54
C ARG A 74 12.49 3.68 -3.00
N VAL A 75 11.48 3.27 -3.78
CA VAL A 75 10.09 3.31 -3.32
C VAL A 75 9.93 2.31 -2.19
N TRP A 76 9.45 2.79 -1.03
CA TRP A 76 9.18 1.95 0.11
C TRP A 76 7.72 1.98 0.56
N ARG A 77 7.01 3.09 0.22
CA ARG A 77 5.62 3.26 0.66
C ARG A 77 4.78 3.91 -0.43
N ILE A 78 3.58 3.42 -0.60
CA ILE A 78 2.48 4.10 -1.29
C ILE A 78 1.50 4.54 -0.22
N ALA A 79 1.28 5.85 -0.10
CA ALA A 79 0.28 6.43 0.78
C ALA A 79 -0.93 6.87 -0.04
N ILE A 80 -2.12 6.51 0.42
CA ILE A 80 -3.39 6.77 -0.26
C ILE A 80 -4.28 7.51 0.72
N VAL A 81 -4.87 8.60 0.30
CA VAL A 81 -5.83 9.36 1.11
C VAL A 81 -7.13 9.55 0.34
N ASP A 82 -8.26 9.36 0.99
CA ASP A 82 -9.56 9.66 0.39
C ASP A 82 -9.62 11.16 0.06
N GLU A 83 -9.90 11.51 -1.21
CA GLU A 83 -9.97 12.92 -1.66
C GLU A 83 -11.14 13.64 -0.98
N ASN A 84 -12.28 12.98 -0.94
CA ASN A 84 -13.48 13.52 -0.34
C ASN A 84 -13.63 13.05 1.10
N GLN A 85 -13.23 13.93 2.03
CA GLN A 85 -13.45 13.70 3.45
C GLN A 85 -14.93 13.87 3.81
N ASN A 86 -15.43 12.99 4.66
CA ASN A 86 -16.82 12.95 5.07
C ASN A 86 -17.00 13.55 6.46
N SER A 87 -18.05 14.35 6.66
CA SER A 87 -18.44 14.85 7.99
C SER A 87 -19.39 13.89 8.73
N ASP A 88 -19.85 12.83 8.05
CA ASP A 88 -20.75 11.82 8.62
C ASP A 88 -19.93 10.62 9.13
N GLU A 89 -19.96 10.42 10.44
CA GLU A 89 -19.28 9.30 11.10
C GLU A 89 -19.80 7.93 10.65
N THR A 90 -21.05 7.82 10.27
CA THR A 90 -21.62 6.56 9.78
C THR A 90 -20.93 6.13 8.50
N ASN A 91 -20.70 7.07 7.59
CA ASN A 91 -20.03 6.79 6.33
C ASN A 91 -18.56 6.38 6.52
N ILE A 92 -17.86 7.02 7.46
CA ILE A 92 -16.47 6.63 7.72
C ILE A 92 -16.36 5.26 8.39
N LYS A 93 -17.32 4.89 9.29
CA LYS A 93 -17.41 3.55 9.88
C LYS A 93 -17.62 2.49 8.78
N ILE A 94 -18.58 2.73 7.88
CA ILE A 94 -18.86 1.84 6.76
C ILE A 94 -17.60 1.68 5.89
N ARG A 95 -16.91 2.77 5.57
CA ARG A 95 -15.69 2.77 4.78
C ARG A 95 -14.58 1.97 5.46
N PHE A 96 -14.35 2.22 6.74
CA PHE A 96 -13.35 1.51 7.55
C PHE A 96 -13.64 0.00 7.60
N ASN A 97 -14.87 -0.37 7.96
CA ASN A 97 -15.28 -1.75 8.10
C ASN A 97 -15.26 -2.51 6.76
N LYS A 98 -15.60 -1.83 5.65
CA LYS A 98 -15.49 -2.41 4.30
C LYS A 98 -14.05 -2.76 3.95
N LEU A 99 -13.08 -1.88 4.26
CA LEU A 99 -11.65 -2.16 4.06
C LEU A 99 -11.19 -3.31 4.94
N PHE A 100 -11.63 -3.33 6.21
CA PHE A 100 -11.33 -4.43 7.13
C PHE A 100 -11.78 -5.77 6.56
N ASP A 101 -13.02 -5.85 6.08
CA ASP A 101 -13.56 -7.08 5.48
C ASP A 101 -12.82 -7.48 4.21
N GLN A 102 -12.51 -6.52 3.35
CA GLN A 102 -11.78 -6.81 2.12
C GLN A 102 -10.38 -7.37 2.36
N LEU A 103 -9.65 -6.80 3.32
CA LEU A 103 -8.31 -7.29 3.66
C LEU A 103 -8.36 -8.60 4.44
N SER A 104 -9.26 -8.74 5.42
CA SER A 104 -9.43 -9.98 6.21
C SER A 104 -9.86 -11.17 5.35
N ASN A 105 -10.72 -10.95 4.37
CA ASN A 105 -11.18 -12.00 3.44
C ASN A 105 -10.22 -12.27 2.29
N ASN A 106 -9.17 -11.48 2.12
CA ASN A 106 -8.17 -11.70 1.09
C ASN A 106 -7.19 -12.78 1.53
N SER A 107 -7.07 -13.83 0.71
CA SER A 107 -6.22 -14.98 1.03
C SER A 107 -4.72 -14.66 1.20
N LYS A 108 -4.28 -13.48 0.73
CA LYS A 108 -2.88 -13.04 0.82
C LYS A 108 -2.51 -12.48 2.20
N TYR A 109 -3.48 -11.94 2.92
CA TYR A 109 -3.24 -11.19 4.15
C TYR A 109 -3.65 -11.96 5.40
N GLU A 110 -3.03 -11.62 6.51
CA GLU A 110 -3.46 -11.95 7.86
C GLU A 110 -3.51 -10.68 8.71
N LEU A 111 -4.49 -10.61 9.59
CA LEU A 111 -4.64 -9.50 10.52
C LEU A 111 -3.46 -9.48 11.50
N ALA A 112 -2.77 -8.35 11.59
CA ALA A 112 -1.71 -8.12 12.56
C ALA A 112 -2.25 -7.40 13.79
N ASP A 113 -3.07 -6.34 13.58
CA ASP A 113 -3.70 -5.58 14.67
C ASP A 113 -4.95 -4.86 14.18
N GLY A 114 -5.83 -4.48 15.12
CA GLY A 114 -7.06 -3.76 14.86
C GLY A 114 -8.31 -4.63 14.87
N SER A 115 -9.46 -3.99 14.75
CA SER A 115 -10.78 -4.62 14.71
C SER A 115 -11.77 -3.76 13.94
N LYS A 116 -12.92 -4.33 13.61
CA LYS A 116 -14.06 -3.54 13.11
C LYS A 116 -14.54 -2.54 14.14
N LEU A 117 -15.07 -1.44 13.65
CA LEU A 117 -15.73 -0.43 14.46
C LEU A 117 -17.18 -0.85 14.74
N GLU A 118 -17.60 -0.67 15.98
CA GLU A 118 -18.97 -0.91 16.41
C GLU A 118 -19.87 0.25 15.95
N ASP A 119 -21.15 -0.05 15.68
CA ASP A 119 -22.12 0.97 15.27
C ASP A 119 -22.32 2.03 16.36
N SER A 120 -22.23 1.62 17.62
CA SER A 120 -22.39 2.49 18.81
C SER A 120 -21.18 3.38 19.09
N GLU A 121 -20.05 3.18 18.42
CA GLU A 121 -18.84 3.96 18.64
C GLU A 121 -19.04 5.42 18.21
N ASP A 122 -18.76 6.37 19.09
CA ASP A 122 -18.72 7.81 18.80
C ASP A 122 -17.28 8.19 18.42
N ILE A 123 -16.98 8.13 17.11
CA ILE A 123 -15.61 8.34 16.59
C ILE A 123 -15.12 9.74 16.93
N SER A 124 -15.95 10.76 16.76
CA SER A 124 -15.54 12.15 17.01
C SER A 124 -15.19 12.38 18.46
N TYR A 125 -16.03 11.90 19.35
CA TYR A 125 -15.79 12.01 20.80
C TYR A 125 -14.52 11.27 21.21
N GLU A 126 -14.38 10.02 20.79
CA GLU A 126 -13.24 9.19 21.16
C GLU A 126 -11.91 9.76 20.60
N MET A 127 -11.91 10.23 19.36
CA MET A 127 -10.70 10.82 18.75
C MET A 127 -10.34 12.16 19.39
N VAL A 128 -11.31 13.04 19.64
CA VAL A 128 -11.05 14.40 20.16
C VAL A 128 -10.76 14.38 21.65
N VAL A 129 -11.57 13.66 22.43
CA VAL A 129 -11.49 13.68 23.90
C VAL A 129 -10.47 12.66 24.41
N HIS A 130 -10.55 11.42 23.94
CA HIS A 130 -9.72 10.33 24.42
C HIS A 130 -8.43 10.13 23.60
N LYS A 131 -8.25 10.89 22.49
CA LYS A 131 -7.12 10.75 21.57
C LYS A 131 -6.99 9.32 21.01
N LYS A 132 -8.11 8.61 20.94
CA LYS A 132 -8.17 7.26 20.41
C LYS A 132 -7.82 7.27 18.92
N ARG A 133 -7.03 6.31 18.49
CA ARG A 133 -6.73 6.06 17.08
C ARG A 133 -7.54 4.86 16.63
N TYR A 134 -8.04 4.95 15.40
CA TYR A 134 -8.73 3.87 14.74
C TYR A 134 -7.90 3.46 13.55
N ASP A 135 -7.24 2.34 13.68
CA ASP A 135 -6.39 1.76 12.66
C ASP A 135 -6.53 0.25 12.61
N ALA A 136 -6.15 -0.33 11.48
CA ALA A 136 -6.01 -1.75 11.29
C ALA A 136 -4.82 -2.05 10.40
N SER A 137 -4.08 -3.10 10.72
CA SER A 137 -2.87 -3.49 10.02
C SER A 137 -2.88 -4.98 9.66
N PHE A 138 -2.28 -5.28 8.51
CA PHE A 138 -2.25 -6.61 7.91
C PHE A 138 -0.86 -6.92 7.39
N THR A 139 -0.37 -8.11 7.73
CA THR A 139 0.84 -8.68 7.17
C THR A 139 0.53 -9.71 6.10
N PHE A 140 1.54 -10.20 5.41
CA PHE A 140 1.37 -11.24 4.41
C PHE A 140 1.44 -12.63 5.06
N LYS A 141 0.55 -13.54 4.62
CA LYS A 141 0.63 -14.98 5.00
C LYS A 141 1.91 -15.61 4.47
N ASP A 142 2.32 -15.22 3.27
CA ASP A 142 3.64 -15.57 2.75
C ASP A 142 4.72 -14.75 3.47
N LYS A 143 5.44 -15.39 4.35
CA LYS A 143 6.47 -14.75 5.19
C LYS A 143 7.73 -14.35 4.43
N SER A 144 7.85 -14.70 3.14
CA SER A 144 8.91 -14.19 2.27
C SER A 144 8.65 -12.74 1.85
N ILE A 145 7.40 -12.26 1.96
CA ILE A 145 7.01 -10.88 1.64
C ILE A 145 7.12 -10.05 2.92
N HIS A 146 8.16 -9.25 3.03
CA HIS A 146 8.34 -8.31 4.12
C HIS A 146 7.58 -7.00 3.83
N GLY A 147 6.28 -7.04 4.02
CA GLY A 147 5.38 -5.93 3.73
C GLY A 147 4.30 -5.74 4.76
N LEU A 148 3.79 -4.52 4.83
CA LEU A 148 2.69 -4.14 5.70
C LEU A 148 1.65 -3.38 4.88
N VAL A 149 0.37 -3.71 5.08
CA VAL A 149 -0.75 -2.92 4.62
C VAL A 149 -1.52 -2.47 5.85
N TRP A 150 -1.67 -1.17 6.01
CA TRP A 150 -2.42 -0.65 7.15
C TRP A 150 -3.18 0.62 6.76
N TYR A 151 -4.20 0.93 7.51
CA TYR A 151 -4.99 2.14 7.30
C TYR A 151 -5.55 2.64 8.62
N MET A 152 -5.89 3.92 8.63
CA MET A 152 -6.45 4.60 9.79
C MET A 152 -7.50 5.63 9.37
N ILE A 153 -8.35 5.99 10.33
CA ILE A 153 -9.17 7.19 10.20
C ILE A 153 -8.29 8.40 10.49
N ALA A 154 -8.23 9.32 9.53
CA ALA A 154 -7.67 10.64 9.70
C ALA A 154 -8.79 11.67 9.87
N GLU A 155 -8.63 12.59 10.80
CA GLU A 155 -9.56 13.69 11.04
C GLU A 155 -8.87 15.01 10.71
N GLN A 156 -9.55 15.85 9.97
CA GLN A 156 -9.11 17.22 9.71
C GLN A 156 -10.32 18.17 9.66
N TYR A 157 -10.36 19.14 10.56
CA TYR A 157 -11.43 20.14 10.64
C TYR A 157 -12.85 19.54 10.77
N GLY A 158 -13.01 18.49 11.56
CA GLY A 158 -14.27 17.79 11.75
C GLY A 158 -14.73 16.95 10.57
N ARG A 159 -13.83 16.65 9.65
CA ARG A 159 -14.05 15.73 8.53
C ARG A 159 -13.16 14.52 8.66
N TYR A 160 -13.67 13.39 8.23
CA TYR A 160 -13.00 12.10 8.34
C TYR A 160 -12.71 11.52 6.96
N GLY A 161 -11.56 10.92 6.80
CA GLY A 161 -11.16 10.18 5.62
C GLY A 161 -10.28 9.00 6.01
N ILE A 162 -10.12 8.06 5.10
CA ILE A 162 -9.15 6.98 5.27
C ILE A 162 -7.79 7.43 4.75
N LEU A 163 -6.79 7.14 5.55
CA LEU A 163 -5.38 7.19 5.15
C LEU A 163 -4.86 5.76 5.15
N MET A 164 -4.43 5.25 3.99
CA MET A 164 -4.02 3.86 3.82
C MET A 164 -2.61 3.79 3.27
N PHE A 165 -1.87 2.76 3.69
CA PHE A 165 -0.47 2.58 3.34
C PHE A 165 -0.18 1.15 2.89
N TYR A 166 0.63 1.04 1.85
CA TYR A 166 1.30 -0.18 1.42
C TYR A 166 2.79 0.04 1.58
N GLU A 167 3.45 -0.77 2.42
CA GLU A 167 4.85 -0.57 2.79
C GLU A 167 5.71 -1.78 2.45
N ASN A 168 6.78 -1.54 1.71
CA ASN A 168 7.86 -2.49 1.54
C ASN A 168 8.90 -2.28 2.64
N LEU A 169 8.91 -3.17 3.63
CA LEU A 169 9.77 -3.03 4.80
C LEU A 169 11.25 -3.29 4.48
N ASP A 170 11.57 -4.00 3.40
CA ASP A 170 12.96 -4.18 2.96
C ASP A 170 13.57 -2.89 2.41
N ASN A 171 12.72 -1.99 1.88
CA ASN A 171 13.13 -0.68 1.36
C ASN A 171 12.94 0.44 2.40
N ALA A 172 12.24 0.17 3.51
CA ALA A 172 12.18 1.11 4.62
C ALA A 172 13.60 1.35 5.15
N ALA A 173 13.88 2.55 5.65
CA ALA A 173 15.15 2.80 6.32
C ALA A 173 15.32 1.75 7.42
N ASN A 174 16.41 0.99 7.37
CA ASN A 174 16.80 0.15 8.48
C ASN A 174 16.90 1.07 9.70
N GLY A 175 16.25 0.69 10.81
CA GLY A 175 16.14 1.50 12.01
C GLY A 175 17.47 1.82 12.72
N ASP A 176 18.60 1.61 12.05
CA ASP A 176 19.94 1.96 12.50
C ASP A 176 20.19 3.49 12.46
N ASP A 177 19.27 4.27 11.87
CA ASP A 177 19.36 5.74 11.77
C ASP A 177 18.35 6.49 12.68
N LEU A 178 17.73 5.81 13.67
CA LEU A 178 16.82 6.42 14.65
C LEU A 178 17.40 6.38 16.07
#